data_322705f4e7650dea77f24edfd6cde487
#
_entry.id   322705f4e7650dea77f24edfd6cde487
#
_cell.length_a   1.000
_cell.length_b   1.000
_cell.length_c   1.000
_cell.angle_alpha   90.00
_cell.angle_beta   90.00
_cell.angle_gamma   90.00
#
_symmetry.space_group_name_H-M   'P 1'
#
loop_
_entity.id
_entity.type
_entity.pdbx_description
1 polymer ?
#
loop_
_entity_poly.entity_id
_entity_poly.type
_entity_poly.pdbx_seq_one_letter_code
_entity_poly.pdbx_strand_id
1 'polypeptide(L)'
;QTGKPVFTEGDSRVPMNDNVPATFDDGSTTKTVEGVGTYTVAADGTVTFVPEKSFVGTAPAVTVVREDKNGTKASATYTPTVLPITKFVDKEGKEIPGYPTVDGEEPKAEIPGYRFVETKKLPNGDTEHVYEKVTTSYVXW
;
A
#
# COMPACT_ATOMS: atom_id res chain seq x y z
N GLN A 1 -2.75 3.04 2.77
CA GLN A 1 -3.09 1.96 3.72
C GLN A 1 -3.50 2.52 5.07
N THR A 2 -4.53 1.95 5.65
CA THR A 2 -5.02 2.41 6.94
C THR A 2 -5.09 1.23 7.89
N GLY A 3 -4.62 1.43 9.10
CA GLY A 3 -4.67 0.40 10.11
C GLY A 3 -5.02 0.97 11.46
N LYS A 4 -5.64 0.15 12.30
CA LYS A 4 -5.99 0.54 13.63
C LYS A 4 -5.27 -0.38 14.62
N PRO A 5 -4.16 0.07 15.20
CA PRO A 5 -3.41 -0.77 16.12
C PRO A 5 -4.25 -1.21 17.30
N VAL A 6 -3.98 -2.41 17.80
CA VAL A 6 -4.66 -2.96 18.97
C VAL A 6 -3.80 -2.68 20.20
N PHE A 7 -4.37 -2.00 21.17
CA PHE A 7 -3.64 -1.63 22.38
C PHE A 7 -3.87 -2.68 23.45
N THR A 8 -2.80 -3.28 23.92
CA THR A 8 -2.89 -4.39 24.87
C THR A 8 -2.39 -4.04 26.26
N GLU A 9 -1.78 -2.87 26.43
CA GLU A 9 -1.31 -2.46 27.75
C GLU A 9 -2.40 -1.70 28.48
N GLY A 10 -2.26 -1.62 29.79
CA GLY A 10 -3.23 -0.94 30.63
C GLY A 10 -4.41 -1.83 30.98
N ASP A 11 -5.37 -1.24 31.66
CA ASP A 11 -6.56 -1.96 32.13
C ASP A 11 -7.62 -1.87 31.04
N SER A 12 -8.01 -3.01 30.49
CA SER A 12 -8.97 -3.02 29.38
C SER A 12 -10.36 -2.54 29.80
N ARG A 13 -10.62 -2.48 31.12
CA ARG A 13 -11.90 -1.96 31.61
C ARG A 13 -11.94 -0.44 31.67
N VAL A 14 -10.80 0.23 31.51
CA VAL A 14 -10.75 1.69 31.55
C VAL A 14 -10.72 2.18 30.09
N PRO A 15 -11.74 2.96 29.70
CA PRO A 15 -11.75 3.42 28.31
C PRO A 15 -10.64 4.41 28.01
N MET A 16 -10.28 4.51 26.76
CA MET A 16 -9.30 5.49 26.31
C MET A 16 -9.86 6.90 26.53
N ASN A 17 -8.97 7.83 26.78
CA ASN A 17 -9.33 9.21 26.99
C ASN A 17 -9.38 9.92 25.64
N ASP A 18 -10.58 10.18 25.16
CA ASP A 18 -10.74 10.80 23.84
C ASP A 18 -10.32 12.26 23.84
N ASN A 19 -10.07 12.85 24.99
CA ASN A 19 -9.57 14.22 25.09
C ASN A 19 -8.05 14.28 24.93
N VAL A 20 -7.38 13.14 24.92
CA VAL A 20 -5.94 13.07 24.74
C VAL A 20 -5.68 12.37 23.39
N PRO A 21 -5.27 13.11 22.38
CA PRO A 21 -5.05 12.49 21.07
C PRO A 21 -3.89 11.53 21.09
N ALA A 22 -4.00 10.48 20.27
CA ALA A 22 -2.90 9.54 20.09
C ALA A 22 -1.72 10.22 19.41
N THR A 23 -0.52 9.74 19.70
CA THR A 23 0.69 10.18 19.00
C THR A 23 1.54 8.96 18.72
N PHE A 24 2.56 9.16 17.88
CA PHE A 24 3.63 8.19 17.82
C PHE A 24 4.47 8.30 19.10
N ASP A 25 5.37 7.35 19.30
CA ASP A 25 6.09 7.27 20.57
C ASP A 25 7.06 8.42 20.80
N ASP A 26 7.38 9.17 19.74
CA ASP A 26 8.21 10.36 19.88
C ASP A 26 7.36 11.64 20.08
N GLY A 27 6.07 11.49 20.20
CA GLY A 27 5.16 12.61 20.40
C GLY A 27 4.66 13.25 19.13
N SER A 28 5.16 12.84 17.97
CA SER A 28 4.72 13.40 16.70
C SER A 28 3.47 12.70 16.22
N THR A 29 2.82 13.29 15.20
CA THR A 29 1.67 12.66 14.55
C THR A 29 1.94 12.36 13.09
N THR A 30 3.14 12.67 12.61
CA THR A 30 3.54 12.38 11.23
C THR A 30 4.99 11.92 11.25
N LYS A 31 5.26 10.84 10.53
CA LYS A 31 6.61 10.32 10.37
C LYS A 31 6.84 10.02 8.90
N THR A 32 7.95 10.52 8.36
CA THR A 32 8.34 10.23 6.99
C THR A 32 9.64 9.43 7.02
N VAL A 33 9.61 8.28 6.33
CA VAL A 33 10.79 7.45 6.16
C VAL A 33 11.16 7.49 4.69
N GLU A 34 12.30 8.07 4.40
CA GLU A 34 12.72 8.27 3.01
C GLU A 34 12.82 6.94 2.29
N GLY A 35 12.24 6.90 1.08
CA GLY A 35 12.23 5.67 0.29
C GLY A 35 11.16 4.68 0.68
N VAL A 36 10.42 4.97 1.73
CA VAL A 36 9.39 4.04 2.24
C VAL A 36 8.01 4.68 2.19
N GLY A 37 7.82 5.79 2.90
CA GLY A 37 6.51 6.43 2.91
C GLY A 37 6.30 7.31 4.12
N THR A 38 5.06 7.75 4.29
CA THR A 38 4.69 8.67 5.35
C THR A 38 3.56 8.08 6.17
N TYR A 39 3.75 8.07 7.49
CA TYR A 39 2.78 7.58 8.46
C TYR A 39 2.13 8.77 9.13
N THR A 40 0.83 8.71 9.34
CA THR A 40 0.09 9.73 10.06
C THR A 40 -0.83 9.05 11.06
N VAL A 41 -0.88 9.55 12.29
CA VAL A 41 -1.77 8.96 13.28
C VAL A 41 -2.87 9.96 13.62
N ALA A 42 -4.11 9.48 13.59
CA ALA A 42 -5.27 10.27 13.95
C ALA A 42 -5.44 10.25 15.47
N ALA A 43 -6.30 11.14 15.97
CA ALA A 43 -6.50 11.26 17.40
C ALA A 43 -6.95 9.97 18.05
N ASP A 44 -7.68 9.13 17.33
CA ASP A 44 -8.18 7.86 17.86
C ASP A 44 -7.19 6.72 17.73
N GLY A 45 -5.99 6.99 17.23
CA GLY A 45 -4.96 5.97 17.08
C GLY A 45 -4.90 5.31 15.73
N THR A 46 -5.82 5.63 14.84
CA THR A 46 -5.78 5.07 13.49
C THR A 46 -4.58 5.60 12.72
N VAL A 47 -3.82 4.70 12.12
CA VAL A 47 -2.64 5.07 11.35
C VAL A 47 -2.95 4.97 9.88
N THR A 48 -2.54 5.99 9.13
CA THR A 48 -2.59 5.99 7.68
C THR A 48 -1.17 5.96 7.16
N PHE A 49 -0.89 5.07 6.23
CA PHE A 49 0.42 4.96 5.63
C PHE A 49 0.30 5.18 4.13
N VAL A 50 1.03 6.18 3.64
CA VAL A 50 1.08 6.47 2.21
C VAL A 50 2.46 6.08 1.73
N PRO A 51 2.57 4.98 0.97
CA PRO A 51 3.90 4.54 0.54
C PRO A 51 4.49 5.48 -0.51
N GLU A 52 5.81 5.54 -0.53
CA GLU A 52 6.52 6.17 -1.62
C GLU A 52 6.23 5.40 -2.90
N LYS A 53 6.21 6.13 -4.01
CA LYS A 53 6.08 5.48 -5.30
C LYS A 53 7.19 4.44 -5.42
N SER A 54 6.86 3.27 -5.89
CA SER A 54 7.76 2.13 -6.05
C SER A 54 8.08 1.36 -4.78
N PHE A 55 7.67 1.82 -3.60
CA PHE A 55 7.96 1.02 -2.40
C PHE A 55 7.11 -0.24 -2.39
N VAL A 56 7.74 -1.37 -2.18
CA VAL A 56 7.08 -2.67 -2.06
C VAL A 56 7.74 -3.38 -0.89
N GLY A 57 6.94 -4.08 -0.10
CA GLY A 57 7.45 -4.87 1.00
C GLY A 57 6.91 -4.41 2.33
N THR A 58 7.55 -4.86 3.38
CA THR A 58 7.14 -4.54 4.75
C THR A 58 7.88 -3.28 5.20
N ALA A 59 7.10 -2.26 5.57
CA ALA A 59 7.67 -1.01 6.04
C ALA A 59 8.04 -1.14 7.51
N PRO A 60 8.91 -0.27 8.02
CA PRO A 60 9.24 -0.30 9.44
C PRO A 60 8.01 -0.12 10.31
N ALA A 61 7.99 -0.80 11.45
CA ALA A 61 6.91 -0.67 12.41
C ALA A 61 6.95 0.72 13.05
N VAL A 62 5.76 1.26 13.34
CA VAL A 62 5.66 2.47 14.14
C VAL A 62 4.89 2.13 15.42
N THR A 63 5.15 2.90 16.47
CA THR A 63 4.51 2.69 17.77
C THR A 63 3.59 3.86 18.03
N VAL A 64 2.33 3.53 18.36
CA VAL A 64 1.31 4.52 18.68
C VAL A 64 1.06 4.47 20.19
N VAL A 65 0.93 5.63 20.80
CA VAL A 65 0.70 5.75 22.24
C VAL A 65 -0.64 6.41 22.45
N ARG A 66 -1.45 5.84 23.35
CA ARG A 66 -2.70 6.43 23.80
C ARG A 66 -2.73 6.46 25.32
N GLU A 67 -3.59 7.29 25.84
CA GLU A 67 -3.74 7.44 27.28
C GLU A 67 -5.17 7.09 27.66
N ASP A 68 -5.33 6.31 28.74
CA ASP A 68 -6.67 6.00 29.21
C ASP A 68 -7.17 7.10 30.17
N LYS A 69 -8.37 6.93 30.65
CA LYS A 69 -8.98 7.99 31.52
C LYS A 69 -8.34 8.08 32.88
N ASN A 70 -7.55 7.11 33.27
CA ASN A 70 -6.77 7.16 34.50
C ASN A 70 -5.39 7.76 34.31
N GLY A 71 -5.06 8.16 33.09
CA GLY A 71 -3.75 8.71 32.80
C GLY A 71 -2.69 7.65 32.48
N THR A 72 -3.08 6.40 32.40
CA THR A 72 -2.15 5.33 32.09
C THR A 72 -1.94 5.25 30.59
N LYS A 73 -0.69 5.19 30.18
CA LYS A 73 -0.37 5.11 28.75
C LYS A 73 -0.31 3.67 28.29
N ALA A 74 -0.78 3.46 27.07
CA ALA A 74 -0.71 2.17 26.42
C ALA A 74 -0.12 2.39 25.04
N SER A 75 0.58 1.39 24.53
CA SER A 75 1.17 1.50 23.20
C SER A 75 0.85 0.27 22.37
N ALA A 76 0.91 0.46 21.06
CA ALA A 76 0.68 -0.61 20.10
C ALA A 76 1.50 -0.31 18.86
N THR A 77 1.88 -1.34 18.15
CA THR A 77 2.66 -1.18 16.93
C THR A 77 1.81 -1.43 15.72
N TYR A 78 2.22 -0.83 14.61
CA TYR A 78 1.58 -1.03 13.32
C TYR A 78 2.67 -1.18 12.27
N THR A 79 2.55 -2.23 11.47
CA THR A 79 3.57 -2.56 10.46
C THR A 79 2.88 -2.72 9.12
N PRO A 80 2.91 -1.71 8.25
CA PRO A 80 2.24 -1.84 6.96
C PRO A 80 3.05 -2.68 5.98
N THR A 81 2.33 -3.39 5.12
CA THR A 81 2.94 -4.16 4.05
C THR A 81 2.30 -3.75 2.73
N VAL A 82 3.15 -3.48 1.74
CA VAL A 82 2.72 -3.09 0.41
C VAL A 82 3.07 -4.20 -0.55
N LEU A 83 2.07 -4.76 -1.21
CA LEU A 83 2.27 -5.84 -2.15
C LEU A 83 2.76 -5.29 -3.48
N PRO A 84 3.57 -6.07 -4.23
CA PRO A 84 3.87 -5.68 -5.60
C PRO A 84 2.61 -5.68 -6.44
N ILE A 85 2.67 -5.03 -7.60
CA ILE A 85 1.54 -4.96 -8.50
C ILE A 85 1.91 -5.57 -9.84
N THR A 86 0.89 -5.93 -10.62
CA THR A 86 1.05 -6.40 -11.99
C THR A 86 0.24 -5.50 -12.90
N LYS A 87 0.89 -5.01 -13.94
CA LYS A 87 0.26 -4.15 -14.93
C LYS A 87 0.21 -4.85 -16.28
N PHE A 88 -0.83 -4.52 -17.04
CA PHE A 88 -1.01 -4.98 -18.41
C PHE A 88 -1.01 -3.73 -19.27
N VAL A 89 0.08 -3.53 -20.02
CA VAL A 89 0.34 -2.24 -20.66
C VAL A 89 0.72 -2.43 -22.13
N ASP A 90 0.56 -1.36 -22.88
CA ASP A 90 1.09 -1.34 -24.25
C ASP A 90 2.55 -0.92 -24.21
N LYS A 91 3.14 -0.78 -25.41
CA LYS A 91 4.56 -0.48 -25.50
C LYS A 91 4.92 0.92 -24.99
N GLU A 92 3.92 1.79 -24.87
CA GLU A 92 4.13 3.12 -24.29
C GLU A 92 3.87 3.16 -22.78
N GLY A 93 3.55 2.02 -22.19
CA GLY A 93 3.29 1.96 -20.76
C GLY A 93 1.86 2.29 -20.36
N LYS A 94 0.96 2.42 -21.32
CA LYS A 94 -0.43 2.73 -21.05
C LYS A 94 -1.21 1.47 -20.72
N GLU A 95 -2.05 1.55 -19.70
CA GLU A 95 -2.92 0.42 -19.35
C GLU A 95 -3.82 0.06 -20.53
N ILE A 96 -3.98 -1.25 -20.73
CA ILE A 96 -4.88 -1.74 -21.77
C ILE A 96 -6.29 -1.72 -21.22
N PRO A 97 -7.25 -1.13 -21.94
CA PRO A 97 -8.63 -1.07 -21.45
C PRO A 97 -9.17 -2.43 -21.09
N GLY A 98 -9.82 -2.54 -19.95
CA GLY A 98 -10.37 -3.81 -19.47
C GLY A 98 -9.40 -4.67 -18.69
N TYR A 99 -8.14 -4.25 -18.58
CA TYR A 99 -7.12 -5.01 -17.87
C TYR A 99 -6.42 -4.11 -16.87
N PRO A 100 -7.10 -3.78 -15.78
CA PRO A 100 -6.52 -2.85 -14.80
C PRO A 100 -5.38 -3.48 -14.04
N THR A 101 -4.58 -2.63 -13.42
CA THR A 101 -3.52 -3.07 -12.53
C THR A 101 -4.11 -3.86 -11.37
N VAL A 102 -3.44 -4.94 -10.99
CA VAL A 102 -3.89 -5.79 -9.88
C VAL A 102 -2.78 -5.91 -8.85
N ASP A 103 -3.19 -6.18 -7.61
CA ASP A 103 -2.23 -6.45 -6.54
C ASP A 103 -1.66 -7.85 -6.70
N GLY A 104 -0.38 -7.98 -6.34
CA GLY A 104 0.28 -9.26 -6.39
C GLY A 104 0.86 -9.56 -7.75
N GLU A 105 1.44 -10.73 -7.87
CA GLU A 105 2.02 -11.16 -9.14
C GLU A 105 1.02 -12.04 -9.87
N GLU A 106 0.69 -11.64 -11.11
CA GLU A 106 -0.24 -12.39 -11.94
C GLU A 106 0.45 -12.76 -13.24
N PRO A 107 0.09 -13.91 -13.80
CA PRO A 107 0.66 -14.27 -15.09
C PRO A 107 0.09 -13.42 -16.21
N LYS A 108 0.74 -13.47 -17.36
CA LYS A 108 0.22 -12.73 -18.51
C LYS A 108 -1.16 -13.28 -18.89
N ALA A 109 -1.97 -12.40 -19.44
CA ALA A 109 -3.32 -12.74 -19.87
C ALA A 109 -3.37 -12.78 -21.40
N GLU A 110 -4.34 -13.55 -21.91
CA GLU A 110 -4.69 -13.47 -23.31
C GLU A 110 -5.61 -12.29 -23.50
N ILE A 111 -5.20 -11.33 -24.31
CA ILE A 111 -5.96 -10.10 -24.50
C ILE A 111 -6.39 -10.02 -25.94
N PRO A 112 -7.71 -10.12 -26.21
CA PRO A 112 -8.16 -10.03 -27.61
C PRO A 112 -7.73 -8.73 -28.27
N GLY A 113 -7.23 -8.85 -29.48
CA GLY A 113 -6.77 -7.70 -30.24
C GLY A 113 -5.36 -7.27 -29.93
N TYR A 114 -4.67 -7.97 -29.04
CA TYR A 114 -3.30 -7.64 -28.69
C TYR A 114 -2.43 -8.88 -28.77
N ARG A 115 -1.16 -8.65 -29.00
CA ARG A 115 -0.14 -9.69 -29.04
C ARG A 115 0.82 -9.45 -27.87
N PHE A 116 1.11 -10.49 -27.11
CA PHE A 116 2.06 -10.41 -26.01
C PHE A 116 3.47 -10.16 -26.56
N VAL A 117 4.19 -9.21 -25.94
CA VAL A 117 5.55 -8.88 -26.34
C VAL A 117 6.55 -9.41 -25.32
N GLU A 118 6.41 -9.04 -24.06
CA GLU A 118 7.37 -9.47 -23.04
C GLU A 118 6.79 -9.21 -21.64
N THR A 119 7.40 -9.85 -20.68
CA THR A 119 7.14 -9.56 -19.27
C THR A 119 8.39 -8.89 -18.71
N LYS A 120 8.20 -7.75 -18.08
CA LYS A 120 9.27 -7.04 -17.38
C LYS A 120 9.10 -7.19 -15.90
N LYS A 121 10.17 -7.57 -15.21
CA LYS A 121 10.21 -7.58 -13.75
C LYS A 121 10.98 -6.34 -13.31
N LEU A 122 10.33 -5.47 -12.54
CA LEU A 122 10.97 -4.27 -12.05
C LEU A 122 11.79 -4.58 -10.80
N PRO A 123 12.76 -3.72 -10.48
CA PRO A 123 13.62 -4.02 -9.31
C PRO A 123 12.85 -4.13 -8.00
N ASN A 124 11.72 -3.45 -7.86
CA ASN A 124 10.95 -3.52 -6.62
C ASN A 124 10.04 -4.75 -6.55
N GLY A 125 9.99 -5.56 -7.60
CA GLY A 125 9.15 -6.74 -7.63
C GLY A 125 7.87 -6.59 -8.42
N ASP A 126 7.56 -5.39 -8.89
CA ASP A 126 6.39 -5.20 -9.75
C ASP A 126 6.60 -5.90 -11.09
N THR A 127 5.51 -6.26 -11.73
CA THR A 127 5.52 -6.94 -13.01
C THR A 127 4.76 -6.10 -14.03
N GLU A 128 5.30 -6.03 -15.24
CA GLU A 128 4.58 -5.42 -16.37
C GLU A 128 4.55 -6.41 -17.50
N HIS A 129 3.34 -6.79 -17.91
CA HIS A 129 3.14 -7.58 -19.13
C HIS A 129 2.87 -6.60 -20.24
N VAL A 130 3.71 -6.65 -21.28
CA VAL A 130 3.70 -5.65 -22.35
C VAL A 130 3.13 -6.29 -23.60
N TYR A 131 2.24 -5.56 -24.26
CA TYR A 131 1.51 -6.03 -25.42
C TYR A 131 1.58 -4.99 -26.53
N GLU A 132 1.30 -5.42 -27.74
CA GLU A 132 1.11 -4.49 -28.84
C GLU A 132 -0.18 -4.83 -29.56
N LYS A 133 -0.83 -3.80 -30.06
CA LYS A 133 -2.12 -3.97 -30.71
C LYS A 133 -1.92 -4.67 -32.04
N VAL A 134 -2.79 -5.63 -32.33
CA VAL A 134 -2.74 -6.35 -33.59
C VAL A 134 -3.71 -5.71 -34.57
N THR A 135 -3.20 -5.42 -35.77
CA THR A 135 -4.02 -4.85 -36.84
C THR A 135 -4.39 -5.96 -37.80
N THR A 136 -5.66 -6.08 -38.08
CA THR A 136 -6.16 -7.06 -39.04
C THR A 136 -6.44 -6.35 -40.35
N SER A 137 -5.89 -6.85 -41.44
CA SER A 137 -6.13 -6.32 -42.77
C SER A 137 -6.98 -7.30 -43.55
N TYR A 138 -7.90 -6.78 -44.28
CA TYR A 138 -8.62 -7.55 -45.26
C TYR A 138 -7.98 -7.38 -46.63
N VAL A 139 -7.85 -8.52 -47.28
CA VAL A 139 -7.34 -8.52 -48.66
C VAL A 139 -8.47 -9.02 -49.57
N UNK A 140 -9.39 -9.38 -51.24
CA UNK A 140 -9.54 -9.55 -51.50
C UNK A 140 -9.62 -9.81 -51.75
N TRP A 141 -9.40 -9.99 -51.65
CA TRP A 141 -9.62 -10.76 -52.84
C TRP A 141 -11.01 -10.61 -53.39
#